data_3caa94871f50d9d8e30eba0ef0ca873c
#
_entry.id   3caa94871f50d9d8e30eba0ef0ca873c
#
_cell.length_a   1.000
_cell.length_b   1.000
_cell.length_c   1.000
_cell.angle_alpha   90.00
_cell.angle_beta   90.00
_cell.angle_gamma   90.00
#
_symmetry.space_group_name_H-M   'P 1'
#
loop_
_entity.id
_entity.type
_entity.pdbx_description
1 polymer ?
#
loop_
_entity_poly.entity_id
_entity_poly.type
_entity_poly.pdbx_seq_one_letter_code
_entity_poly.pdbx_strand_id
1 'polypeptide(L)'
;YKQEWHKNVILKARQLGFTTEVCIVQLDCALFESKKCALIAHTLHDAKRLFREKTKFAYDNLPEVIRLANPIKIETKEELVFSNGGSVTVSTSFRGGTLQRLHVSEFGKICAKYPEKAREIVSGAFQAVNDEGVITLESTAEGRQGYFFDYSQQAEKDQLANKELTAQDWRFFFFSWWQNPEYSMTAQALPDRLIAYFEKLQAKHGITLTDEQKSWYYSKEKTLGDDMKREYPSIPSEAFEQSIEGAYYAQQFNYLYTQNRIVESLPN
;
A
#
# COMPACT_ATOMS: atom_id res chain seq x y z
N TYR A 1 -9.30 -13.75 -9.01
CA TYR A 1 -8.63 -14.66 -8.05
C TYR A 1 -7.84 -15.80 -8.67
N LYS A 2 -7.89 -16.07 -9.98
CA LYS A 2 -7.24 -17.25 -10.58
C LYS A 2 -5.72 -17.16 -10.80
N GLN A 3 -5.08 -16.01 -10.52
CA GLN A 3 -3.61 -15.84 -10.59
C GLN A 3 -3.14 -14.83 -9.53
N GLU A 4 -3.27 -15.21 -8.26
CA GLU A 4 -2.65 -14.42 -7.19
C GLU A 4 -1.13 -14.56 -7.28
N TRP A 5 -0.47 -13.42 -7.19
CA TRP A 5 0.99 -13.37 -7.13
C TRP A 5 1.45 -13.49 -5.69
N HIS A 6 2.58 -14.15 -5.46
CA HIS A 6 3.07 -14.43 -4.12
C HIS A 6 3.50 -13.17 -3.34
N LYS A 7 4.09 -12.18 -4.01
CA LYS A 7 4.59 -10.95 -3.39
C LYS A 7 4.07 -9.73 -4.12
N ASN A 8 3.21 -8.97 -3.46
CA ASN A 8 2.55 -7.80 -4.02
C ASN A 8 2.95 -6.54 -3.26
N VAL A 9 3.44 -5.53 -3.96
CA VAL A 9 3.69 -4.19 -3.42
C VAL A 9 2.75 -3.20 -4.09
N ILE A 10 1.91 -2.55 -3.27
CA ILE A 10 0.85 -1.64 -3.70
C ILE A 10 1.19 -0.24 -3.23
N LEU A 11 1.67 0.59 -4.16
CA LEU A 11 1.82 2.02 -3.97
C LEU A 11 0.50 2.69 -4.36
N LYS A 12 -0.08 3.44 -3.48
CA LYS A 12 -1.43 3.98 -3.68
C LYS A 12 -1.60 5.40 -3.17
N ALA A 13 -2.56 6.11 -3.74
CA ALA A 13 -3.09 7.31 -3.12
C ALA A 13 -3.89 6.96 -1.84
N ARG A 14 -4.06 7.97 -1.00
CA ARG A 14 -4.78 7.82 0.28
C ARG A 14 -6.24 7.43 0.07
N GLN A 15 -6.80 6.65 1.01
CA GLN A 15 -8.22 6.32 1.14
C GLN A 15 -8.87 5.61 -0.08
N LEU A 16 -8.13 4.80 -0.82
CA LEU A 16 -8.66 4.02 -1.94
C LEU A 16 -9.29 2.67 -1.52
N GLY A 17 -9.44 2.38 -0.24
CA GLY A 17 -10.13 1.19 0.25
C GLY A 17 -9.31 -0.10 0.30
N PHE A 18 -8.04 -0.13 -0.13
CA PHE A 18 -7.21 -1.34 -0.22
C PHE A 18 -7.13 -2.14 1.07
N THR A 19 -6.93 -1.49 2.22
CA THR A 19 -6.91 -2.18 3.51
C THR A 19 -8.21 -2.95 3.77
N THR A 20 -9.36 -2.39 3.38
CA THR A 20 -10.67 -3.05 3.51
C THR A 20 -10.76 -4.26 2.59
N GLU A 21 -10.39 -4.09 1.33
CA GLU A 21 -10.40 -5.18 0.34
C GLU A 21 -9.53 -6.36 0.79
N VAL A 22 -8.28 -6.09 1.19
CA VAL A 22 -7.37 -7.17 1.63
C VAL A 22 -7.89 -7.85 2.90
N CYS A 23 -8.48 -7.11 3.85
CA CYS A 23 -9.11 -7.72 5.03
C CYS A 23 -10.28 -8.64 4.66
N ILE A 24 -11.12 -8.27 3.68
CA ILE A 24 -12.22 -9.10 3.20
C ILE A 24 -11.68 -10.36 2.49
N VAL A 25 -10.66 -10.22 1.64
CA VAL A 25 -10.00 -11.36 0.99
C VAL A 25 -9.39 -12.33 2.02
N GLN A 26 -8.74 -11.80 3.07
CA GLN A 26 -8.20 -12.63 4.15
C GLN A 26 -9.31 -13.37 4.91
N LEU A 27 -10.42 -12.69 5.18
CA LEU A 27 -11.58 -13.32 5.82
C LEU A 27 -12.18 -14.44 4.96
N ASP A 28 -12.34 -14.18 3.66
CA ASP A 28 -12.81 -15.17 2.68
C ASP A 28 -11.93 -16.42 2.67
N CYS A 29 -10.60 -16.23 2.55
CA CYS A 29 -9.64 -17.32 2.57
C CYS A 29 -9.65 -18.11 3.89
N ALA A 30 -9.82 -17.43 5.03
CA ALA A 30 -9.91 -18.11 6.32
C ALA A 30 -11.20 -18.91 6.46
N LEU A 31 -12.32 -18.39 5.97
CA LEU A 31 -13.62 -19.04 6.04
C LEU A 31 -13.74 -20.24 5.09
N PHE A 32 -13.30 -20.09 3.85
CA PHE A 32 -13.62 -21.07 2.81
C PHE A 32 -12.43 -21.95 2.40
N GLU A 33 -11.20 -21.51 2.68
CA GLU A 33 -9.98 -22.25 2.31
C GLU A 33 -9.17 -22.70 3.54
N SER A 34 -9.68 -22.46 4.76
CA SER A 34 -9.00 -22.82 6.02
C SER A 34 -7.60 -22.20 6.17
N LYS A 35 -7.37 -21.06 5.52
CA LYS A 35 -6.07 -20.37 5.55
C LYS A 35 -5.86 -19.59 6.83
N LYS A 36 -4.63 -19.55 7.30
CA LYS A 36 -4.19 -18.70 8.40
C LYS A 36 -3.66 -17.38 7.82
N CYS A 37 -4.35 -16.30 8.14
CA CYS A 37 -4.09 -14.97 7.63
C CYS A 37 -3.63 -14.05 8.76
N ALA A 38 -2.67 -13.17 8.48
CA ALA A 38 -2.23 -12.16 9.43
C ALA A 38 -2.23 -10.77 8.82
N LEU A 39 -2.62 -9.76 9.63
CA LEU A 39 -2.50 -8.34 9.31
C LEU A 39 -1.55 -7.69 10.30
N ILE A 40 -0.55 -6.99 9.77
CA ILE A 40 0.36 -6.15 10.55
C ILE A 40 0.05 -4.68 10.29
N ALA A 41 -0.10 -3.90 11.36
CA ALA A 41 -0.21 -2.45 11.30
C ALA A 41 0.89 -1.77 12.12
N HIS A 42 1.04 -0.46 11.96
CA HIS A 42 2.13 0.28 12.59
C HIS A 42 1.99 0.37 14.11
N THR A 43 0.77 0.36 14.68
CA THR A 43 0.49 0.26 16.12
C THR A 43 -0.51 -0.85 16.42
N LEU A 44 -0.47 -1.37 17.65
CA LEU A 44 -1.45 -2.37 18.09
C LEU A 44 -2.87 -1.78 18.14
N HIS A 45 -2.98 -0.50 18.47
CA HIS A 45 -4.27 0.20 18.45
C HIS A 45 -4.89 0.19 17.04
N ASP A 46 -4.10 0.54 16.00
CA ASP A 46 -4.58 0.52 14.63
C ASP A 46 -4.87 -0.89 14.14
N ALA A 47 -4.03 -1.87 14.49
CA ALA A 47 -4.28 -3.27 14.17
C ALA A 47 -5.64 -3.73 14.72
N LYS A 48 -5.93 -3.47 16.01
CA LYS A 48 -7.22 -3.80 16.64
C LYS A 48 -8.39 -3.02 16.05
N ARG A 49 -8.18 -1.75 15.68
CA ARG A 49 -9.20 -0.94 15.02
C ARG A 49 -9.56 -1.51 13.64
N LEU A 50 -8.55 -1.79 12.81
CA LEU A 50 -8.75 -2.40 11.49
C LEU A 50 -9.45 -3.75 11.61
N PHE A 51 -9.04 -4.59 12.56
CA PHE A 51 -9.66 -5.87 12.82
C PHE A 51 -11.15 -5.74 13.13
N ARG A 52 -11.52 -4.89 14.10
CA ARG A 52 -12.91 -4.66 14.48
C ARG A 52 -13.73 -4.08 13.34
N GLU A 53 -13.22 -3.03 12.67
CA GLU A 53 -13.98 -2.24 11.70
C GLU A 53 -14.02 -2.85 10.30
N LYS A 54 -13.11 -3.78 10.00
CA LYS A 54 -13.04 -4.42 8.68
C LYS A 54 -13.36 -5.92 8.78
N THR A 55 -12.50 -6.69 9.44
CA THR A 55 -12.62 -8.15 9.48
C THR A 55 -13.83 -8.61 10.31
N LYS A 56 -13.94 -8.18 11.56
CA LYS A 56 -15.04 -8.59 12.43
C LYS A 56 -16.38 -8.04 11.96
N PHE A 57 -16.40 -6.77 11.55
CA PHE A 57 -17.60 -6.17 10.98
C PHE A 57 -18.09 -6.93 9.74
N ALA A 58 -17.17 -7.28 8.83
CA ALA A 58 -17.55 -8.05 7.65
C ALA A 58 -18.12 -9.43 8.03
N TYR A 59 -17.46 -10.15 8.94
CA TYR A 59 -17.97 -11.45 9.41
C TYR A 59 -19.36 -11.34 10.05
N ASP A 60 -19.59 -10.35 10.93
CA ASP A 60 -20.87 -10.17 11.63
C ASP A 60 -22.03 -9.84 10.68
N ASN A 61 -21.73 -9.25 9.54
CA ASN A 61 -22.73 -8.91 8.50
C ASN A 61 -22.85 -9.98 7.40
N LEU A 62 -22.15 -11.11 7.50
CA LEU A 62 -22.36 -12.24 6.59
C LEU A 62 -23.75 -12.86 6.84
N PRO A 63 -24.40 -13.42 5.79
CA PRO A 63 -25.60 -14.22 5.96
C PRO A 63 -25.41 -15.31 7.02
N GLU A 64 -26.46 -15.55 7.82
CA GLU A 64 -26.41 -16.51 8.94
C GLU A 64 -25.98 -17.90 8.49
N VAL A 65 -26.44 -18.35 7.33
CA VAL A 65 -26.07 -19.66 6.76
C VAL A 65 -24.55 -19.80 6.59
N ILE A 66 -23.83 -18.75 6.21
CA ILE A 66 -22.37 -18.76 6.06
C ILE A 66 -21.70 -18.81 7.45
N ARG A 67 -22.18 -18.02 8.41
CA ARG A 67 -21.64 -18.02 9.78
C ARG A 67 -21.86 -19.35 10.49
N LEU A 68 -23.00 -19.99 10.27
CA LEU A 68 -23.31 -21.32 10.83
C LEU A 68 -22.47 -22.44 10.16
N ALA A 69 -22.12 -22.30 8.88
CA ALA A 69 -21.26 -23.26 8.20
C ALA A 69 -19.81 -23.24 8.72
N ASN A 70 -19.31 -22.06 9.11
CA ASN A 70 -17.97 -21.85 9.67
C ASN A 70 -18.02 -20.96 10.92
N PRO A 71 -18.54 -21.48 12.05
CA PRO A 71 -18.66 -20.68 13.27
C PRO A 71 -17.28 -20.36 13.86
N ILE A 72 -17.22 -19.23 14.57
CA ILE A 72 -16.06 -18.84 15.34
C ILE A 72 -15.85 -19.84 16.48
N LYS A 73 -14.65 -20.37 16.58
CA LYS A 73 -14.18 -21.23 17.68
C LYS A 73 -13.46 -20.43 18.76
N ILE A 74 -12.65 -19.43 18.34
CA ILE A 74 -11.95 -18.51 19.25
C ILE A 74 -12.16 -17.10 18.74
N GLU A 75 -12.57 -16.22 19.63
CA GLU A 75 -12.69 -14.77 19.36
C GLU A 75 -11.95 -13.99 20.45
N THR A 76 -11.02 -13.15 20.02
CA THR A 76 -10.33 -12.18 20.87
C THR A 76 -10.38 -10.79 20.21
N LYS A 77 -9.74 -9.79 20.82
CA LYS A 77 -9.59 -8.46 20.21
C LYS A 77 -8.56 -8.43 19.07
N GLU A 78 -7.86 -9.53 18.85
CA GLU A 78 -6.73 -9.62 17.90
C GLU A 78 -6.85 -10.82 16.95
N GLU A 79 -7.77 -11.74 17.20
CA GLU A 79 -7.84 -12.99 16.45
C GLU A 79 -9.27 -13.53 16.34
N LEU A 80 -9.61 -14.04 15.14
CA LEU A 80 -10.71 -14.97 14.90
C LEU A 80 -10.13 -16.31 14.45
N VAL A 81 -10.55 -17.41 15.11
CA VAL A 81 -10.28 -18.75 14.64
C VAL A 81 -11.60 -19.43 14.34
N PHE A 82 -11.71 -19.98 13.14
CA PHE A 82 -12.92 -20.66 12.68
C PHE A 82 -12.88 -22.17 12.93
N SER A 83 -14.04 -22.81 12.88
CA SER A 83 -14.17 -24.26 13.12
C SER A 83 -13.40 -25.12 12.11
N ASN A 84 -13.20 -24.62 10.88
CA ASN A 84 -12.40 -25.27 9.83
C ASN A 84 -10.88 -25.15 10.05
N GLY A 85 -10.42 -24.44 11.09
CA GLY A 85 -9.00 -24.19 11.39
C GLY A 85 -8.40 -22.97 10.70
N GLY A 86 -9.14 -22.28 9.85
CA GLY A 86 -8.74 -20.97 9.29
C GLY A 86 -8.75 -19.89 10.36
N SER A 87 -7.91 -18.89 10.22
CA SER A 87 -7.85 -17.77 11.17
C SER A 87 -7.46 -16.45 10.53
N VAL A 88 -7.88 -15.36 11.17
CA VAL A 88 -7.39 -14.01 10.90
C VAL A 88 -6.86 -13.43 12.20
N THR A 89 -5.57 -13.10 12.21
CA THR A 89 -4.87 -12.54 13.37
C THR A 89 -4.32 -11.15 13.03
N VAL A 90 -4.42 -10.21 13.97
CA VAL A 90 -3.82 -8.88 13.80
C VAL A 90 -2.77 -8.61 14.85
N SER A 91 -1.67 -7.98 14.45
CA SER A 91 -0.54 -7.71 15.34
C SER A 91 0.28 -6.51 14.86
N THR A 92 1.33 -6.20 15.58
CA THR A 92 2.39 -5.26 15.13
C THR A 92 3.64 -5.97 14.63
N SER A 93 3.78 -7.27 14.91
CA SER A 93 4.83 -8.14 14.40
C SER A 93 4.29 -9.58 14.39
N PHE A 94 4.93 -10.46 13.67
CA PHE A 94 4.55 -11.87 13.62
C PHE A 94 5.83 -12.73 13.60
N ARG A 95 5.95 -13.64 14.57
CA ARG A 95 7.06 -14.60 14.64
C ARG A 95 6.52 -15.95 15.06
N GLY A 96 6.97 -16.99 14.40
CA GLY A 96 6.52 -18.36 14.63
C GLY A 96 5.15 -18.66 14.01
N GLY A 97 4.88 -19.93 13.83
CA GLY A 97 3.71 -20.40 13.07
C GLY A 97 3.90 -20.28 11.56
N THR A 98 2.94 -20.82 10.82
CA THR A 98 2.91 -20.76 9.34
C THR A 98 1.70 -19.97 8.89
N LEU A 99 1.92 -18.99 8.02
CA LEU A 99 0.89 -18.19 7.40
C LEU A 99 0.74 -18.56 5.93
N GLN A 100 -0.48 -18.48 5.42
CA GLN A 100 -0.77 -18.56 4.00
C GLN A 100 -1.01 -17.17 3.40
N ARG A 101 -1.35 -16.16 4.25
CA ARG A 101 -1.53 -14.78 3.79
C ARG A 101 -1.02 -13.80 4.85
N LEU A 102 -0.18 -12.89 4.41
CA LEU A 102 0.31 -11.77 5.21
C LEU A 102 -0.05 -10.46 4.54
N HIS A 103 -0.69 -9.56 5.28
CA HIS A 103 -0.93 -8.18 4.89
C HIS A 103 -0.17 -7.24 5.80
N VAL A 104 0.65 -6.37 5.25
CA VAL A 104 1.29 -5.29 6.00
C VAL A 104 0.72 -3.95 5.54
N SER A 105 -0.13 -3.38 6.37
CA SER A 105 -0.79 -2.10 6.10
C SER A 105 0.12 -0.94 6.47
N GLU A 106 0.16 0.07 5.60
CA GLU A 106 0.97 1.28 5.74
C GLU A 106 2.47 0.97 5.95
N PHE A 107 3.00 0.01 5.15
CA PHE A 107 4.39 -0.44 5.29
C PHE A 107 5.42 0.66 5.03
N GLY A 108 5.14 1.61 4.12
CA GLY A 108 5.99 2.79 3.91
C GLY A 108 6.16 3.61 5.19
N LYS A 109 5.05 3.85 5.91
CA LYS A 109 5.07 4.54 7.19
C LYS A 109 5.84 3.77 8.27
N ILE A 110 5.71 2.44 8.28
CA ILE A 110 6.50 1.58 9.19
C ILE A 110 7.99 1.73 8.87
N CYS A 111 8.38 1.66 7.60
CA CYS A 111 9.77 1.81 7.18
C CYS A 111 10.37 3.16 7.60
N ALA A 112 9.61 4.25 7.42
CA ALA A 112 10.09 5.59 7.71
C ALA A 112 10.19 5.89 9.22
N LYS A 113 9.19 5.47 10.00
CA LYS A 113 9.09 5.85 11.43
C LYS A 113 9.64 4.81 12.38
N TYR A 114 9.67 3.54 11.98
CA TYR A 114 10.05 2.40 12.81
C TYR A 114 10.95 1.42 12.03
N PRO A 115 12.17 1.83 11.61
CA PRO A 115 13.03 1.03 10.72
C PRO A 115 13.40 -0.34 11.32
N GLU A 116 13.62 -0.42 12.64
CA GLU A 116 13.90 -1.70 13.31
C GLU A 116 12.70 -2.66 13.25
N LYS A 117 11.49 -2.14 13.36
CA LYS A 117 10.28 -2.91 13.20
C LYS A 117 10.10 -3.38 11.74
N ALA A 118 10.40 -2.52 10.77
CA ALA A 118 10.40 -2.92 9.36
C ALA A 118 11.37 -4.08 9.10
N ARG A 119 12.57 -4.02 9.68
CA ARG A 119 13.56 -5.12 9.64
C ARG A 119 13.00 -6.40 10.27
N GLU A 120 12.35 -6.29 11.44
CA GLU A 120 11.73 -7.41 12.11
C GLU A 120 10.61 -8.08 11.29
N ILE A 121 9.77 -7.27 10.61
CA ILE A 121 8.72 -7.78 9.71
C ILE A 121 9.35 -8.56 8.55
N VAL A 122 10.38 -8.02 7.91
CA VAL A 122 11.06 -8.67 6.78
C VAL A 122 11.79 -9.95 7.21
N SER A 123 12.49 -9.94 8.34
CA SER A 123 13.26 -11.09 8.83
C SER A 123 12.44 -12.14 9.56
N GLY A 124 11.26 -11.77 10.04
CA GLY A 124 10.38 -12.66 10.84
C GLY A 124 9.06 -12.97 10.13
N ALA A 125 8.21 -11.96 9.93
CA ALA A 125 6.86 -12.19 9.43
C ALA A 125 6.84 -12.69 7.96
N PHE A 126 7.74 -12.20 7.10
CA PHE A 126 7.84 -12.72 5.73
C PHE A 126 8.28 -14.17 5.69
N GLN A 127 9.17 -14.57 6.61
CA GLN A 127 9.65 -15.97 6.69
C GLN A 127 8.60 -16.92 7.29
N ALA A 128 7.58 -16.40 7.96
CA ALA A 128 6.45 -17.18 8.45
C ALA A 128 5.43 -17.53 7.34
N VAL A 129 5.50 -16.86 6.18
CA VAL A 129 4.65 -17.16 5.04
C VAL A 129 5.24 -18.33 4.27
N ASN A 130 4.44 -19.38 4.04
CA ASN A 130 4.88 -20.53 3.28
C ASN A 130 5.11 -20.21 1.79
N ASP A 131 5.81 -21.09 1.06
CA ASP A 131 6.23 -20.86 -0.32
C ASP A 131 5.07 -20.58 -1.30
N GLU A 132 3.90 -21.14 -1.03
CA GLU A 132 2.67 -20.89 -1.81
C GLU A 132 1.84 -19.74 -1.28
N GLY A 133 2.30 -19.10 -0.20
CA GLY A 133 1.58 -18.03 0.48
C GLY A 133 1.68 -16.70 -0.27
N VAL A 134 0.88 -15.74 0.18
CA VAL A 134 0.78 -14.41 -0.41
C VAL A 134 1.17 -13.35 0.61
N ILE A 135 2.09 -12.47 0.22
CA ILE A 135 2.45 -11.27 0.96
C ILE A 135 1.93 -10.05 0.20
N THR A 136 1.14 -9.23 0.88
CA THR A 136 0.65 -7.95 0.35
C THR A 136 1.15 -6.81 1.21
N LEU A 137 1.94 -5.93 0.62
CA LEU A 137 2.36 -4.66 1.22
C LEU A 137 1.55 -3.54 0.60
N GLU A 138 0.95 -2.67 1.39
CA GLU A 138 0.27 -1.50 0.86
C GLU A 138 0.60 -0.25 1.67
N SER A 139 0.81 0.87 0.98
CA SER A 139 1.06 2.17 1.62
C SER A 139 0.92 3.33 0.65
N THR A 140 0.71 4.54 1.20
CA THR A 140 1.23 5.76 0.59
C THR A 140 2.76 5.78 0.71
N ALA A 141 3.44 6.58 -0.09
CA ALA A 141 4.88 6.73 0.01
C ALA A 141 5.30 7.51 1.26
N GLU A 142 6.47 7.22 1.79
CA GLU A 142 7.06 7.94 2.94
C GLU A 142 8.58 8.15 2.70
N GLY A 143 8.90 8.97 1.70
CA GLY A 143 10.30 9.27 1.35
C GLY A 143 10.98 8.18 0.49
N ARG A 144 12.25 8.44 0.13
CA ARG A 144 13.04 7.60 -0.79
C ARG A 144 14.00 6.69 -0.04
N GLN A 145 13.52 5.98 0.98
CA GLN A 145 14.36 5.06 1.77
C GLN A 145 13.54 3.94 2.40
N GLY A 146 14.22 2.83 2.71
CA GLY A 146 13.67 1.67 3.39
C GLY A 146 12.95 0.69 2.46
N TYR A 147 12.65 -0.47 3.01
CA TYR A 147 12.17 -1.64 2.25
C TYR A 147 10.97 -1.36 1.34
N PHE A 148 10.02 -0.51 1.74
CA PHE A 148 8.86 -0.23 0.89
C PHE A 148 9.25 0.53 -0.37
N PHE A 149 10.14 1.52 -0.25
CA PHE A 149 10.71 2.22 -1.39
C PHE A 149 11.51 1.28 -2.29
N ASP A 150 12.44 0.51 -1.72
CA ASP A 150 13.33 -0.38 -2.46
C ASP A 150 12.52 -1.44 -3.24
N TYR A 151 11.52 -2.08 -2.59
CA TYR A 151 10.65 -3.06 -3.23
C TYR A 151 9.77 -2.44 -4.32
N SER A 152 9.24 -1.23 -4.10
CA SER A 152 8.44 -0.53 -5.10
C SER A 152 9.28 -0.18 -6.33
N GLN A 153 10.48 0.38 -6.14
CA GLN A 153 11.37 0.77 -7.24
C GLN A 153 11.87 -0.44 -8.03
N GLN A 154 12.27 -1.51 -7.35
CA GLN A 154 12.75 -2.71 -8.04
C GLN A 154 11.61 -3.37 -8.82
N ALA A 155 10.42 -3.52 -8.22
CA ALA A 155 9.27 -4.14 -8.86
C ALA A 155 8.74 -3.31 -10.04
N GLU A 156 8.72 -1.97 -9.94
CA GLU A 156 8.38 -1.07 -11.04
C GLU A 156 9.38 -1.21 -12.20
N LYS A 157 10.68 -1.23 -11.89
CA LYS A 157 11.75 -1.43 -12.88
C LYS A 157 11.62 -2.78 -13.60
N ASP A 158 11.38 -3.85 -12.86
CA ASP A 158 11.19 -5.20 -13.42
C ASP A 158 9.96 -5.26 -14.35
N GLN A 159 8.88 -4.59 -13.95
CA GLN A 159 7.65 -4.48 -14.76
C GLN A 159 7.88 -3.67 -16.05
N LEU A 160 8.57 -2.53 -15.98
CA LEU A 160 8.89 -1.70 -17.14
C LEU A 160 9.83 -2.42 -18.12
N ALA A 161 10.72 -3.26 -17.61
CA ALA A 161 11.61 -4.10 -18.40
C ALA A 161 10.93 -5.36 -18.97
N ASN A 162 9.64 -5.60 -18.67
CA ASN A 162 8.91 -6.83 -19.00
C ASN A 162 9.66 -8.10 -18.55
N LYS A 163 10.31 -8.05 -17.39
CA LYS A 163 11.02 -9.19 -16.79
C LYS A 163 10.03 -10.30 -16.48
N GLU A 164 10.39 -11.53 -16.83
CA GLU A 164 9.67 -12.71 -16.34
C GLU A 164 9.90 -12.84 -14.83
N LEU A 165 8.83 -12.69 -14.04
CA LEU A 165 8.90 -12.71 -12.60
C LEU A 165 8.91 -14.13 -12.07
N THR A 166 9.73 -14.39 -11.06
CA THR A 166 9.71 -15.62 -10.25
C THR A 166 8.85 -15.44 -9.01
N ALA A 167 8.53 -16.51 -8.30
CA ALA A 167 7.78 -16.44 -7.02
C ALA A 167 8.47 -15.59 -5.94
N GLN A 168 9.76 -15.30 -6.10
CA GLN A 168 10.52 -14.47 -5.15
C GLN A 168 10.49 -12.97 -5.51
N ASP A 169 10.08 -12.62 -6.72
CA ASP A 169 10.02 -11.23 -7.17
C ASP A 169 8.73 -10.56 -6.73
N TRP A 170 8.78 -9.26 -6.48
CA TRP A 170 7.62 -8.44 -6.16
C TRP A 170 6.88 -8.02 -7.44
N ARG A 171 5.55 -8.11 -7.44
CA ARG A 171 4.71 -7.50 -8.46
C ARG A 171 4.30 -6.10 -7.99
N PHE A 172 4.51 -5.11 -8.85
CA PHE A 172 4.18 -3.72 -8.58
C PHE A 172 2.76 -3.38 -9.00
N PHE A 173 2.06 -2.67 -8.13
CA PHE A 173 0.77 -2.05 -8.41
C PHE A 173 0.81 -0.59 -7.99
N PHE A 174 0.31 0.27 -8.87
CA PHE A 174 0.15 1.68 -8.58
C PHE A 174 -1.29 2.11 -8.79
N PHE A 175 -1.85 2.80 -7.77
CA PHE A 175 -3.20 3.33 -7.82
C PHE A 175 -3.17 4.82 -7.49
N SER A 176 -3.40 5.61 -8.51
CA SER A 176 -3.43 7.06 -8.44
C SER A 176 -4.76 7.57 -7.89
N TRP A 177 -4.73 8.81 -7.38
CA TRP A 177 -5.91 9.50 -6.89
C TRP A 177 -7.01 9.66 -7.95
N TRP A 178 -6.64 9.94 -9.20
CA TRP A 178 -7.58 10.21 -10.29
C TRP A 178 -8.36 8.98 -10.78
N GLN A 179 -7.96 7.79 -10.35
CA GLN A 179 -8.70 6.55 -10.61
C GLN A 179 -9.94 6.39 -9.70
N ASN A 180 -10.03 7.21 -8.63
CA ASN A 180 -11.23 7.22 -7.79
C ASN A 180 -12.23 8.27 -8.29
N PRO A 181 -13.42 7.87 -8.78
CA PRO A 181 -14.44 8.80 -9.28
C PRO A 181 -14.98 9.76 -8.22
N GLU A 182 -14.87 9.41 -6.94
CA GLU A 182 -15.30 10.28 -5.83
C GLU A 182 -14.37 11.49 -5.63
N TYR A 183 -13.16 11.46 -6.20
CA TYR A 183 -12.21 12.57 -6.11
C TYR A 183 -12.49 13.62 -7.16
N SER A 184 -13.67 14.22 -7.06
CA SER A 184 -14.18 15.26 -7.95
C SER A 184 -14.97 16.29 -7.14
N MET A 185 -15.09 17.51 -7.65
CA MET A 185 -15.89 18.58 -7.07
C MET A 185 -16.28 19.59 -8.17
N THR A 186 -17.20 20.50 -7.89
CA THR A 186 -17.57 21.57 -8.81
C THR A 186 -16.34 22.28 -9.36
N ALA A 187 -16.29 22.43 -10.69
CA ALA A 187 -15.19 23.06 -11.38
C ALA A 187 -14.97 24.51 -10.91
N GLN A 188 -13.70 24.88 -10.71
CA GLN A 188 -13.27 26.22 -10.31
C GLN A 188 -12.05 26.65 -11.12
N ALA A 189 -11.76 27.96 -11.12
CA ALA A 189 -10.55 28.49 -11.75
C ALA A 189 -9.28 27.92 -11.09
N LEU A 190 -8.33 27.50 -11.91
CA LEU A 190 -7.07 26.94 -11.49
C LEU A 190 -5.92 27.94 -11.69
N PRO A 191 -4.90 27.95 -10.82
CA PRO A 191 -3.69 28.72 -11.06
C PRO A 191 -2.88 28.14 -12.24
N ASP A 192 -2.18 29.01 -12.99
CA ASP A 192 -1.42 28.67 -14.20
C ASP A 192 -0.43 27.50 -13.96
N ARG A 193 0.20 27.42 -12.79
CA ARG A 193 1.11 26.34 -12.45
C ARG A 193 0.44 24.95 -12.44
N LEU A 194 -0.82 24.87 -12.03
CA LEU A 194 -1.57 23.61 -12.06
C LEU A 194 -2.09 23.28 -13.44
N ILE A 195 -2.46 24.30 -14.22
CA ILE A 195 -2.80 24.09 -15.64
C ILE A 195 -1.61 23.46 -16.35
N ALA A 196 -0.42 24.05 -16.24
CA ALA A 196 0.80 23.52 -16.83
C ALA A 196 1.18 22.11 -16.30
N TYR A 197 0.93 21.85 -15.02
CA TYR A 197 1.14 20.53 -14.44
C TYR A 197 0.22 19.46 -15.08
N PHE A 198 -1.07 19.72 -15.20
CA PHE A 198 -2.02 18.79 -15.80
C PHE A 198 -1.80 18.60 -17.31
N GLU A 199 -1.43 19.66 -18.02
CA GLU A 199 -1.01 19.57 -19.43
C GLU A 199 0.22 18.67 -19.61
N LYS A 200 1.20 18.78 -18.70
CA LYS A 200 2.37 17.89 -18.69
C LYS A 200 2.00 16.44 -18.39
N LEU A 201 1.07 16.17 -17.46
CA LEU A 201 0.57 14.82 -17.19
C LEU A 201 -0.10 14.23 -18.43
N GLN A 202 -0.93 15.01 -19.11
CA GLN A 202 -1.58 14.57 -20.34
C GLN A 202 -0.56 14.30 -21.46
N ALA A 203 0.36 15.24 -21.70
CA ALA A 203 1.34 15.12 -22.77
C ALA A 203 2.34 13.97 -22.59
N LYS A 204 2.80 13.73 -21.35
CA LYS A 204 3.84 12.74 -21.07
C LYS A 204 3.31 11.35 -20.68
N HIS A 205 2.14 11.29 -20.07
CA HIS A 205 1.61 10.05 -19.47
C HIS A 205 0.24 9.68 -20.01
N GLY A 206 -0.35 10.48 -20.89
CA GLY A 206 -1.68 10.24 -21.46
C GLY A 206 -2.81 10.34 -20.44
N ILE A 207 -2.56 10.97 -19.27
CA ILE A 207 -3.55 11.10 -18.20
C ILE A 207 -4.45 12.29 -18.51
N THR A 208 -5.71 12.01 -18.85
CA THR A 208 -6.72 13.04 -19.09
C THR A 208 -7.63 13.16 -17.87
N LEU A 209 -7.67 14.35 -17.27
CA LEU A 209 -8.45 14.66 -16.08
C LEU A 209 -9.62 15.58 -16.45
N THR A 210 -10.76 15.39 -15.79
CA THR A 210 -11.89 16.33 -15.91
C THR A 210 -11.60 17.61 -15.11
N ASP A 211 -12.33 18.68 -15.38
CA ASP A 211 -12.15 19.93 -14.66
C ASP A 211 -12.60 19.81 -13.18
N GLU A 212 -13.53 18.91 -12.90
CA GLU A 212 -13.96 18.55 -11.54
C GLU A 212 -12.85 17.83 -10.75
N GLN A 213 -12.14 16.92 -11.40
CA GLN A 213 -10.97 16.23 -10.78
C GLN A 213 -9.81 17.20 -10.54
N LYS A 214 -9.48 18.04 -11.51
CA LYS A 214 -8.45 19.09 -11.36
C LYS A 214 -8.79 20.05 -10.23
N SER A 215 -10.06 20.42 -10.12
CA SER A 215 -10.55 21.30 -9.05
C SER A 215 -10.46 20.65 -7.67
N TRP A 216 -10.79 19.35 -7.59
CA TRP A 216 -10.61 18.57 -6.37
C TRP A 216 -9.13 18.51 -5.94
N TYR A 217 -8.22 18.23 -6.89
CA TYR A 217 -6.79 18.22 -6.64
C TYR A 217 -6.31 19.57 -6.09
N TYR A 218 -6.69 20.68 -6.72
CA TYR A 218 -6.34 22.01 -6.24
C TYR A 218 -6.87 22.30 -4.85
N SER A 219 -8.11 21.91 -4.55
CA SER A 219 -8.68 22.08 -3.21
C SER A 219 -7.90 21.28 -2.14
N LYS A 220 -7.49 20.06 -2.44
CA LYS A 220 -6.68 19.23 -1.55
C LYS A 220 -5.27 19.79 -1.36
N GLU A 221 -4.66 20.26 -2.44
CA GLU A 221 -3.33 20.88 -2.39
C GLU A 221 -3.27 22.11 -1.49
N LYS A 222 -4.32 22.93 -1.45
CA LYS A 222 -4.41 24.07 -0.49
C LYS A 222 -4.26 23.64 0.98
N THR A 223 -4.68 22.43 1.30
CA THR A 223 -4.63 21.89 2.67
C THR A 223 -3.33 21.12 2.93
N LEU A 224 -2.84 20.38 1.95
CA LEU A 224 -1.71 19.47 2.11
C LEU A 224 -0.36 20.10 1.73
N GLY A 225 -0.38 21.18 0.93
CA GLY A 225 0.86 21.79 0.44
C GLY A 225 1.76 20.78 -0.25
N ASP A 226 3.01 20.71 0.18
CA ASP A 226 4.04 19.83 -0.37
C ASP A 226 3.76 18.34 -0.20
N ASP A 227 2.90 17.96 0.76
CA ASP A 227 2.50 16.57 0.96
C ASP A 227 1.50 16.07 -0.09
N MET A 228 0.97 16.95 -0.96
CA MET A 228 -0.07 16.59 -1.92
C MET A 228 0.36 15.45 -2.84
N LYS A 229 1.55 15.51 -3.39
CA LYS A 229 2.07 14.48 -4.31
C LYS A 229 2.33 13.15 -3.62
N ARG A 230 2.74 13.18 -2.35
CA ARG A 230 2.95 11.99 -1.54
C ARG A 230 1.65 11.28 -1.21
N GLU A 231 0.64 12.04 -0.78
CA GLU A 231 -0.66 11.51 -0.36
C GLU A 231 -1.58 11.17 -1.55
N TYR A 232 -1.49 11.96 -2.63
CA TYR A 232 -2.32 11.83 -3.83
C TYR A 232 -1.48 11.91 -5.11
N PRO A 233 -0.56 10.96 -5.33
CA PRO A 233 0.31 10.97 -6.50
C PRO A 233 -0.48 10.74 -7.79
N SER A 234 -0.09 11.44 -8.85
CA SER A 234 -0.64 11.22 -10.20
C SER A 234 0.10 10.13 -10.96
N ILE A 235 1.39 9.95 -10.66
CA ILE A 235 2.28 8.93 -11.22
C ILE A 235 3.19 8.37 -10.12
N PRO A 236 3.77 7.16 -10.26
CA PRO A 236 4.59 6.53 -9.22
C PRO A 236 5.78 7.38 -8.76
N SER A 237 6.47 8.04 -9.70
CA SER A 237 7.66 8.85 -9.38
C SER A 237 7.36 10.05 -8.47
N GLU A 238 6.15 10.62 -8.54
CA GLU A 238 5.74 11.75 -7.69
C GLU A 238 5.54 11.32 -6.23
N ALA A 239 5.08 10.09 -5.99
CA ALA A 239 4.79 9.60 -4.67
C ALA A 239 5.99 9.68 -3.73
N PHE A 240 7.18 9.43 -4.27
CA PHE A 240 8.43 9.44 -3.51
C PHE A 240 9.21 10.76 -3.60
N GLU A 241 8.63 11.81 -4.21
CA GLU A 241 9.24 13.14 -4.14
C GLU A 241 9.24 13.62 -2.69
N GLN A 242 10.40 14.03 -2.18
CA GLN A 242 10.48 14.57 -0.83
C GLN A 242 9.88 15.98 -0.81
N SER A 243 9.12 16.28 0.24
CA SER A 243 8.75 17.65 0.57
C SER A 243 10.02 18.50 0.74
N ILE A 244 9.99 19.70 0.19
CA ILE A 244 11.13 20.64 0.22
C ILE A 244 11.30 21.26 1.61
N GLU A 245 10.30 21.19 2.48
CA GLU A 245 10.36 21.74 3.83
C GLU A 245 11.42 21.00 4.67
N GLY A 246 12.51 21.70 4.97
CA GLY A 246 13.59 21.25 5.84
C GLY A 246 14.85 20.76 5.12
N ALA A 247 14.87 20.64 3.80
CA ALA A 247 16.07 20.27 3.07
C ALA A 247 16.58 21.43 2.20
N TYR A 248 17.58 22.13 2.66
CA TYR A 248 18.19 23.31 2.01
C TYR A 248 18.56 23.11 0.53
N TYR A 249 18.70 21.87 0.06
CA TYR A 249 19.10 21.54 -1.31
C TYR A 249 18.24 20.43 -1.96
N ALA A 250 17.01 20.19 -1.48
CA ALA A 250 16.18 19.07 -1.98
C ALA A 250 15.90 19.18 -3.48
N GLN A 251 15.65 20.39 -4.02
CA GLN A 251 15.44 20.59 -5.46
C GLN A 251 16.69 20.25 -6.27
N GLN A 252 17.86 20.66 -5.80
CA GLN A 252 19.14 20.41 -6.46
C GLN A 252 19.48 18.91 -6.42
N PHE A 253 19.26 18.24 -5.28
CA PHE A 253 19.46 16.80 -5.16
C PHE A 253 18.47 16.02 -6.03
N ASN A 254 17.18 16.40 -6.05
CA ASN A 254 16.20 15.79 -6.93
C ASN A 254 16.57 15.94 -8.41
N TYR A 255 17.02 17.14 -8.82
CA TYR A 255 17.51 17.38 -10.17
C TYR A 255 18.70 16.48 -10.51
N LEU A 256 19.71 16.42 -9.64
CA LEU A 256 20.89 15.59 -9.84
C LEU A 256 20.56 14.09 -9.88
N TYR A 257 19.61 13.64 -9.06
CA TYR A 257 19.14 12.25 -9.04
C TYR A 257 18.43 11.89 -10.36
N THR A 258 17.53 12.75 -10.84
CA THR A 258 16.83 12.53 -12.11
C THR A 258 17.75 12.54 -13.33
N GLN A 259 18.94 13.17 -13.21
CA GLN A 259 19.98 13.18 -14.23
C GLN A 259 20.99 12.02 -14.09
N ASN A 260 20.75 11.05 -13.19
CA ASN A 260 21.69 9.98 -12.85
C ASN A 260 23.10 10.47 -12.47
N ARG A 261 23.20 11.66 -11.88
CA ARG A 261 24.46 12.29 -11.45
C ARG A 261 24.83 12.00 -10.00
N ILE A 262 23.93 11.36 -9.26
CA ILE A 262 24.20 10.85 -7.92
C ILE A 262 24.47 9.36 -8.06
N VAL A 263 25.65 8.93 -7.70
CA VAL A 263 26.09 7.54 -7.72
C VAL A 263 26.36 7.07 -6.29
N GLU A 264 26.03 5.83 -5.99
CA GLU A 264 26.29 5.23 -4.66
C GLU A 264 27.76 4.89 -4.43
N SER A 265 28.55 4.78 -5.49
CA SER A 265 29.99 4.58 -5.44
C SER A 265 30.67 5.30 -6.59
N LEU A 266 31.87 5.83 -6.37
CA LEU A 266 32.71 6.38 -7.44
C LEU A 266 33.19 5.22 -8.33
N PRO A 267 33.19 5.37 -9.66
CA PRO A 267 33.85 4.42 -10.53
C PRO A 267 35.32 4.37 -10.19
N ASN A 268 35.88 3.16 -10.04
CA ASN A 268 37.31 2.93 -9.83
C ASN A 268 38.15 3.43 -11.03
#